data_822a2ba5df48c9b879eeb349c6195a72
#
_entry.id   822a2ba5df48c9b879eeb349c6195a72
#
_cell.length_a   1.000
_cell.length_b   1.000
_cell.length_c   1.000
_cell.angle_alpha   90.00
_cell.angle_beta   90.00
_cell.angle_gamma   90.00
#
_symmetry.space_group_name_H-M   'P 1'
#
loop_
_entity.id
_entity.type
_entity.pdbx_description
1 polymer ?
#
loop_
_entity_poly.entity_id
_entity_poly.type
_entity_poly.pdbx_seq_one_letter_code
_entity_poly.pdbx_strand_id
1 'polypeptide(L)'
;WLKLAEENGKTLLISESVLDAQPYDDTAEPYQWSVQSPRPQKDVEWATSSIRTWLNGEFLNAAFSAEEQGAIAATTLSDTKNNVSHTAATAADPSVHAAEGTTDQVFLLSLAEAKRYFANNAARVAQPTDYAVSQGVYTGVAANESQPEGAAVWWLRSNGYYAGYASVVTDDGYVHGDGYRMAGELHDGFDDHGSELKSDLGGNVGVRPAIWVETSALS
;
A
#
# COMPACT_ATOMS: atom_id res chain seq x y z
N TRP A 1 6.92 -15.22 -6.07
CA TRP A 1 5.54 -14.72 -6.15
C TRP A 1 4.60 -15.71 -5.47
N LEU A 2 3.61 -15.17 -4.74
CA LEU A 2 2.55 -15.93 -4.08
C LEU A 2 1.29 -15.91 -4.95
N LYS A 3 0.69 -17.07 -5.21
CA LYS A 3 -0.62 -17.17 -5.85
C LYS A 3 -1.71 -16.82 -4.84
N LEU A 4 -2.52 -15.81 -5.15
CA LEU A 4 -3.63 -15.38 -4.31
C LEU A 4 -4.99 -15.88 -4.82
N ALA A 5 -5.20 -15.89 -6.13
CA ALA A 5 -6.46 -16.30 -6.74
C ALA A 5 -6.26 -16.82 -8.17
N GLU A 6 -7.27 -17.49 -8.69
CA GLU A 6 -7.39 -17.84 -10.11
C GLU A 6 -8.83 -17.56 -10.55
N GLU A 7 -8.99 -16.65 -11.50
CA GLU A 7 -10.28 -16.19 -11.97
C GLU A 7 -10.24 -15.96 -13.50
N ASN A 8 -11.23 -16.45 -14.20
CA ASN A 8 -11.41 -16.22 -15.66
C ASN A 8 -10.15 -16.53 -16.51
N GLY A 9 -9.43 -17.60 -16.20
CA GLY A 9 -8.23 -18.02 -16.93
C GLY A 9 -6.97 -17.20 -16.58
N LYS A 10 -7.03 -16.36 -15.58
CA LYS A 10 -5.91 -15.57 -15.06
C LYS A 10 -5.60 -15.93 -13.63
N THR A 11 -4.33 -15.81 -13.26
CA THR A 11 -3.83 -16.02 -11.90
C THR A 11 -3.37 -14.70 -11.32
N LEU A 12 -3.88 -14.36 -10.14
CA LEU A 12 -3.41 -13.22 -9.35
C LEU A 12 -2.18 -13.65 -8.56
N LEU A 13 -1.10 -12.93 -8.77
CA LEU A 13 0.16 -13.10 -8.05
C LEU A 13 0.47 -11.82 -7.28
N ILE A 14 1.06 -11.96 -6.10
CA ILE A 14 1.66 -10.87 -5.33
C ILE A 14 3.12 -11.23 -5.03
N SER A 15 3.99 -10.24 -4.92
CA SER A 15 5.36 -10.50 -4.46
C SER A 15 5.35 -11.15 -3.08
N GLU A 16 6.23 -12.12 -2.84
CA GLU A 16 6.37 -12.78 -1.53
C GLU A 16 6.86 -11.78 -0.49
N SER A 17 7.86 -10.99 -0.87
CA SER A 17 8.47 -9.95 -0.03
C SER A 17 8.04 -8.55 -0.43
N VAL A 18 8.25 -7.59 0.45
CA VAL A 18 8.25 -6.16 0.13
C VAL A 18 9.53 -5.87 -0.64
N LEU A 19 9.40 -5.33 -1.85
CA LEU A 19 10.52 -5.25 -2.82
C LEU A 19 11.26 -3.92 -2.80
N ASP A 20 10.58 -2.84 -2.40
CA ASP A 20 11.12 -1.47 -2.42
C ASP A 20 10.43 -0.63 -1.34
N ALA A 21 10.90 0.60 -1.14
CA ALA A 21 10.27 1.62 -0.31
C ALA A 21 10.11 2.90 -1.14
N GLN A 22 8.87 3.30 -1.38
CA GLN A 22 8.52 4.44 -2.22
C GLN A 22 7.42 5.27 -1.56
N PRO A 23 7.41 6.60 -1.71
CA PRO A 23 6.24 7.39 -1.36
C PRO A 23 5.05 6.94 -2.22
N TYR A 24 3.85 7.01 -1.67
CA TYR A 24 2.65 6.73 -2.46
C TYR A 24 2.43 7.82 -3.52
N ASP A 25 2.64 9.08 -3.14
CA ASP A 25 2.65 10.24 -4.04
C ASP A 25 3.77 11.20 -3.62
N ASP A 26 4.83 11.30 -4.43
CA ASP A 26 6.00 12.14 -4.21
C ASP A 26 5.71 13.63 -4.41
N THR A 27 4.55 13.97 -5.01
CA THR A 27 4.06 15.34 -5.11
C THR A 27 3.31 15.80 -3.87
N ALA A 28 3.10 14.91 -2.89
CA ALA A 28 2.51 15.26 -1.61
C ALA A 28 3.47 16.16 -0.83
N GLU A 29 2.97 17.31 -0.40
CA GLU A 29 3.75 18.22 0.44
C GLU A 29 4.09 17.52 1.77
N PRO A 30 5.37 17.58 2.23
CA PRO A 30 5.73 17.13 3.56
C PRO A 30 4.86 17.84 4.58
N TYR A 31 4.39 17.11 5.57
CA TYR A 31 3.57 17.71 6.61
C TYR A 31 4.39 18.74 7.39
N GLN A 32 3.99 19.99 7.28
CA GLN A 32 4.45 21.04 8.20
C GLN A 32 3.38 21.25 9.25
N TRP A 33 3.65 20.80 10.47
CA TRP A 33 2.83 21.17 11.61
C TRP A 33 2.93 22.69 11.82
N SER A 34 1.86 23.39 11.46
CA SER A 34 1.64 24.76 11.84
C SER A 34 0.29 24.86 12.52
N VAL A 35 0.27 25.18 13.78
CA VAL A 35 -0.94 25.36 14.59
C VAL A 35 -1.89 26.42 14.02
N GLN A 36 -1.42 27.21 13.04
CA GLN A 36 -2.14 28.39 12.54
C GLN A 36 -2.76 28.25 11.17
N SER A 37 -2.47 27.21 10.43
CA SER A 37 -3.11 26.95 9.13
C SER A 37 -2.91 25.49 8.73
N PRO A 38 -3.89 24.62 8.96
CA PRO A 38 -3.87 23.31 8.32
C PRO A 38 -3.95 23.55 6.81
N ARG A 39 -2.87 23.24 6.07
CA ARG A 39 -2.94 23.23 4.61
C ARG A 39 -3.88 22.11 4.20
N PRO A 40 -4.80 22.35 3.25
CA PRO A 40 -5.60 21.28 2.71
C PRO A 40 -4.65 20.22 2.13
N GLN A 41 -4.75 19.00 2.63
CA GLN A 41 -4.04 17.88 2.06
C GLN A 41 -4.69 17.55 0.71
N LYS A 42 -3.87 17.23 -0.29
CA LYS A 42 -4.37 16.71 -1.57
C LYS A 42 -4.99 15.33 -1.31
N ASP A 43 -6.14 15.07 -1.91
CA ASP A 43 -6.72 13.73 -1.86
C ASP A 43 -5.79 12.71 -2.55
N VAL A 44 -5.70 11.52 -1.96
CA VAL A 44 -4.97 10.41 -2.56
C VAL A 44 -5.82 9.81 -3.65
N GLU A 45 -5.26 9.74 -4.84
CA GLU A 45 -5.87 9.03 -5.96
C GLU A 45 -4.86 8.07 -6.57
N TRP A 46 -5.21 6.79 -6.62
CA TRP A 46 -4.38 5.80 -7.30
C TRP A 46 -4.08 6.23 -8.75
N ALA A 47 -5.08 6.73 -9.44
CA ALA A 47 -5.00 7.13 -10.85
C ALA A 47 -3.88 8.11 -11.16
N THR A 48 -3.55 9.02 -10.23
CA THR A 48 -2.57 10.09 -10.40
C THR A 48 -1.33 9.94 -9.54
N SER A 49 -1.23 8.88 -8.73
CA SER A 49 -0.11 8.68 -7.81
C SER A 49 1.22 8.41 -8.53
N SER A 50 2.32 8.88 -7.95
CA SER A 50 3.65 8.61 -8.48
C SER A 50 4.02 7.14 -8.38
N ILE A 51 3.58 6.43 -7.33
CA ILE A 51 3.84 5.00 -7.18
C ILE A 51 3.21 4.17 -8.30
N ARG A 52 1.99 4.51 -8.75
CA ARG A 52 1.37 3.85 -9.89
C ARG A 52 2.17 4.06 -11.18
N THR A 53 2.60 5.30 -11.42
CA THR A 53 3.43 5.65 -12.58
C THR A 53 4.74 4.87 -12.57
N TRP A 54 5.40 4.81 -11.42
CA TRP A 54 6.64 4.05 -11.22
C TRP A 54 6.42 2.54 -11.43
N LEU A 55 5.36 1.96 -10.85
CA LEU A 55 5.04 0.53 -10.98
C LEU A 55 4.81 0.12 -12.45
N ASN A 56 4.12 0.95 -13.24
CA ASN A 56 3.82 0.65 -14.64
C ASN A 56 4.86 1.21 -15.63
N GLY A 57 5.92 1.81 -15.14
CA GLY A 57 7.05 2.34 -15.91
C GLY A 57 8.37 1.70 -15.52
N GLU A 58 9.09 2.30 -14.59
CA GLU A 58 10.43 1.87 -14.20
C GLU A 58 10.44 0.46 -13.62
N PHE A 59 9.56 0.15 -12.68
CA PHE A 59 9.49 -1.16 -12.05
C PHE A 59 9.15 -2.25 -13.08
N LEU A 60 8.11 -2.07 -13.88
CA LEU A 60 7.69 -3.04 -14.89
C LEU A 60 8.84 -3.37 -15.85
N ASN A 61 9.58 -2.35 -16.31
CA ASN A 61 10.68 -2.53 -17.25
C ASN A 61 11.94 -3.13 -16.61
N ALA A 62 12.16 -2.88 -15.33
CA ALA A 62 13.31 -3.42 -14.61
C ALA A 62 13.08 -4.86 -14.12
N ALA A 63 11.84 -5.17 -13.72
CA ALA A 63 11.50 -6.43 -13.08
C ALA A 63 11.13 -7.55 -14.06
N PHE A 64 10.69 -7.23 -15.28
CA PHE A 64 10.15 -8.19 -16.22
C PHE A 64 10.75 -8.02 -17.62
N SER A 65 11.11 -9.14 -18.24
CA SER A 65 11.47 -9.19 -19.66
C SER A 65 10.26 -8.83 -20.55
N ALA A 66 10.50 -8.50 -21.82
CA ALA A 66 9.43 -8.21 -22.78
C ALA A 66 8.44 -9.40 -22.96
N GLU A 67 8.92 -10.63 -22.84
CA GLU A 67 8.09 -11.83 -22.91
C GLU A 67 7.18 -11.94 -21.67
N GLU A 68 7.73 -11.75 -20.47
CA GLU A 68 6.97 -11.75 -19.23
C GLU A 68 5.95 -10.60 -19.18
N GLN A 69 6.33 -9.40 -19.63
CA GLN A 69 5.39 -8.28 -19.73
C GLN A 69 4.21 -8.61 -20.69
N GLY A 70 4.46 -9.37 -21.75
CA GLY A 70 3.41 -9.87 -22.66
C GLY A 70 2.44 -10.85 -22.00
N ALA A 71 2.85 -11.55 -20.94
CA ALA A 71 2.02 -12.47 -20.18
C ALA A 71 1.24 -11.77 -19.04
N ILE A 72 1.68 -10.58 -18.62
CA ILE A 72 0.98 -9.79 -17.59
C ILE A 72 -0.23 -9.11 -18.20
N ALA A 73 -1.41 -9.45 -17.71
CA ALA A 73 -2.66 -8.92 -18.21
C ALA A 73 -2.87 -7.46 -17.79
N ALA A 74 -3.16 -6.60 -18.75
CA ALA A 74 -3.69 -5.27 -18.46
C ALA A 74 -5.04 -5.41 -17.76
N THR A 75 -5.12 -4.94 -16.53
CA THR A 75 -6.25 -5.16 -15.63
C THR A 75 -6.95 -3.84 -15.32
N THR A 76 -8.25 -3.79 -15.57
CA THR A 76 -9.07 -2.65 -15.14
C THR A 76 -9.32 -2.77 -13.65
N LEU A 77 -8.83 -1.80 -12.90
CA LEU A 77 -8.98 -1.69 -11.45
C LEU A 77 -10.11 -0.72 -11.14
N SER A 78 -10.94 -1.10 -10.20
CA SER A 78 -11.94 -0.20 -9.60
C SER A 78 -11.69 -0.14 -8.12
N ASP A 79 -11.58 1.06 -7.57
CA ASP A 79 -11.59 1.26 -6.13
C ASP A 79 -12.93 1.82 -5.70
N THR A 80 -13.54 1.14 -4.76
CA THR A 80 -14.63 1.73 -3.98
C THR A 80 -14.02 2.61 -2.90
N LYS A 81 -14.68 3.73 -2.60
CA LYS A 81 -14.32 4.58 -1.46
C LYS A 81 -14.02 3.72 -0.25
N ASN A 82 -12.90 4.01 0.39
CA ASN A 82 -12.66 3.50 1.73
C ASN A 82 -13.57 4.26 2.71
N ASN A 83 -14.72 3.71 2.99
CA ASN A 83 -15.70 4.28 3.94
C ASN A 83 -15.49 3.73 5.36
N VAL A 84 -14.41 3.02 5.61
CA VAL A 84 -14.19 2.32 6.87
C VAL A 84 -13.14 3.08 7.66
N SER A 85 -13.60 3.93 8.58
CA SER A 85 -12.75 4.42 9.66
C SER A 85 -12.36 3.27 10.60
N HIS A 86 -11.18 3.33 11.14
CA HIS A 86 -10.70 2.45 12.22
C HIS A 86 -11.64 2.52 13.44
N THR A 87 -12.15 3.67 13.76
CA THR A 87 -13.18 3.87 14.77
C THR A 87 -14.55 3.80 14.10
N ALA A 88 -15.18 2.66 14.11
CA ALA A 88 -16.46 2.34 13.45
C ALA A 88 -17.65 3.31 13.75
N ALA A 89 -17.42 4.44 14.37
CA ALA A 89 -18.43 5.36 14.88
C ALA A 89 -18.61 6.65 14.08
N THR A 90 -17.75 6.98 13.13
CA THR A 90 -17.89 8.22 12.35
C THR A 90 -18.29 7.92 10.93
N ALA A 91 -19.33 8.60 10.46
CA ALA A 91 -19.74 8.57 9.06
C ALA A 91 -18.53 8.91 8.18
N ALA A 92 -18.34 8.15 7.10
CA ALA A 92 -17.31 8.40 6.10
C ALA A 92 -17.25 9.88 5.75
N ASP A 93 -16.05 10.44 5.72
CA ASP A 93 -15.84 11.79 5.22
C ASP A 93 -16.31 11.82 3.75
N PRO A 94 -17.36 12.61 3.43
CA PRO A 94 -17.87 12.68 2.07
C PRO A 94 -16.89 13.31 1.07
N SER A 95 -15.80 13.92 1.55
CA SER A 95 -14.72 14.46 0.70
C SER A 95 -13.80 13.37 0.13
N VAL A 96 -13.83 12.16 0.68
CA VAL A 96 -13.06 11.02 0.16
C VAL A 96 -13.76 10.49 -1.09
N HIS A 97 -13.23 10.80 -2.26
CA HIS A 97 -13.82 10.42 -3.54
C HIS A 97 -13.52 8.97 -3.91
N ALA A 98 -14.42 8.34 -4.65
CA ALA A 98 -14.12 7.08 -5.31
C ALA A 98 -13.03 7.34 -6.36
N ALA A 99 -11.95 6.57 -6.32
CA ALA A 99 -10.92 6.66 -7.34
C ALA A 99 -11.50 6.30 -8.73
N GLU A 100 -11.13 7.04 -9.76
CA GLU A 100 -11.43 6.66 -11.13
C GLU A 100 -10.78 5.32 -11.45
N GLY A 101 -11.48 4.49 -12.23
CA GLY A 101 -10.94 3.21 -12.68
C GLY A 101 -9.70 3.43 -13.55
N THR A 102 -8.66 2.63 -13.30
CA THR A 102 -7.42 2.62 -14.10
C THR A 102 -7.23 1.28 -14.78
N THR A 103 -6.38 1.24 -15.80
CA THR A 103 -5.94 -0.02 -16.40
C THR A 103 -4.44 -0.12 -16.21
N ASP A 104 -4.00 -1.14 -15.47
CA ASP A 104 -2.62 -1.31 -15.03
C ASP A 104 -2.15 -2.76 -15.25
N GLN A 105 -0.86 -2.95 -15.51
CA GLN A 105 -0.23 -4.27 -15.52
C GLN A 105 0.29 -4.63 -14.13
N VAL A 106 0.91 -3.69 -13.44
CA VAL A 106 1.39 -3.85 -12.07
C VAL A 106 0.63 -2.90 -11.15
N PHE A 107 0.13 -3.43 -10.05
CA PHE A 107 -0.70 -2.64 -9.13
C PHE A 107 -0.46 -3.05 -7.67
N LEU A 108 -0.98 -2.25 -6.75
CA LEU A 108 -1.11 -2.62 -5.35
C LEU A 108 -2.51 -3.19 -5.12
N LEU A 109 -2.66 -4.11 -4.17
CA LEU A 109 -3.99 -4.56 -3.78
C LEU A 109 -4.80 -3.42 -3.17
N SER A 110 -6.11 -3.41 -3.39
CA SER A 110 -7.02 -2.57 -2.61
C SER A 110 -7.19 -3.11 -1.20
N LEU A 111 -7.73 -2.28 -0.31
CA LEU A 111 -8.11 -2.69 1.04
C LEU A 111 -9.06 -3.90 1.02
N ALA A 112 -10.05 -3.89 0.10
CA ALA A 112 -11.00 -4.99 -0.04
C ALA A 112 -10.33 -6.27 -0.52
N GLU A 113 -9.41 -6.18 -1.49
CA GLU A 113 -8.66 -7.32 -2.02
C GLU A 113 -7.71 -7.90 -0.98
N ALA A 114 -7.00 -7.07 -0.21
CA ALA A 114 -6.14 -7.53 0.87
C ALA A 114 -6.91 -8.31 1.95
N LYS A 115 -8.16 -7.92 2.22
CA LYS A 115 -9.05 -8.67 3.13
C LYS A 115 -9.62 -9.93 2.48
N ARG A 116 -9.86 -9.92 1.17
CA ARG A 116 -10.47 -11.04 0.44
C ARG A 116 -9.50 -12.18 0.17
N TYR A 117 -8.29 -11.86 -0.26
CA TYR A 117 -7.37 -12.86 -0.81
C TYR A 117 -6.44 -13.49 0.23
N PHE A 118 -6.32 -12.89 1.40
CA PHE A 118 -5.53 -13.48 2.49
C PHE A 118 -6.44 -14.01 3.59
N ALA A 119 -6.13 -15.20 4.08
CA ALA A 119 -6.95 -15.87 5.07
C ALA A 119 -7.03 -15.15 6.43
N ASN A 120 -5.98 -14.43 6.82
CA ASN A 120 -5.86 -13.77 8.12
C ASN A 120 -4.70 -12.76 8.11
N ASN A 121 -4.48 -12.07 9.23
CA ASN A 121 -3.40 -11.10 9.38
C ASN A 121 -2.02 -11.75 9.16
N ALA A 122 -1.76 -12.89 9.76
CA ALA A 122 -0.46 -13.56 9.63
C ALA A 122 -0.09 -13.90 8.18
N ALA A 123 -1.09 -14.19 7.33
CA ALA A 123 -0.87 -14.45 5.91
C ALA A 123 -0.50 -13.19 5.12
N ARG A 124 -0.81 -12.00 5.65
CA ARG A 124 -0.47 -10.71 5.02
C ARG A 124 0.90 -10.18 5.41
N VAL A 125 1.45 -10.66 6.51
CA VAL A 125 2.80 -10.29 6.95
C VAL A 125 3.80 -10.53 5.82
N ALA A 126 4.68 -9.57 5.58
CA ALA A 126 5.70 -9.66 4.56
C ALA A 126 7.04 -9.13 5.07
N GLN A 127 8.09 -9.93 4.84
CA GLN A 127 9.46 -9.50 5.11
C GLN A 127 9.96 -8.64 3.95
N PRO A 128 10.74 -7.60 4.21
CA PRO A 128 11.37 -6.82 3.15
C PRO A 128 12.57 -7.58 2.55
N THR A 129 12.89 -7.26 1.31
CA THR A 129 14.17 -7.63 0.72
C THR A 129 15.30 -6.76 1.31
N ASP A 130 16.54 -7.21 1.18
CA ASP A 130 17.72 -6.40 1.56
C ASP A 130 17.74 -5.07 0.81
N TYR A 131 17.27 -5.06 -0.44
CA TYR A 131 17.13 -3.85 -1.23
C TYR A 131 16.12 -2.89 -0.60
N ALA A 132 14.91 -3.35 -0.26
CA ALA A 132 13.90 -2.53 0.39
C ALA A 132 14.39 -1.96 1.73
N VAL A 133 15.15 -2.76 2.51
CA VAL A 133 15.81 -2.28 3.73
C VAL A 133 16.81 -1.17 3.43
N SER A 134 17.62 -1.32 2.37
CA SER A 134 18.57 -0.29 1.95
C SER A 134 17.91 1.01 1.47
N GLN A 135 16.66 0.92 0.99
CA GLN A 135 15.81 2.08 0.64
C GLN A 135 15.08 2.69 1.85
N GLY A 136 15.33 2.16 3.04
CA GLY A 136 14.79 2.70 4.29
C GLY A 136 13.35 2.28 4.57
N VAL A 137 12.91 1.10 4.10
CA VAL A 137 11.59 0.58 4.48
C VAL A 137 11.49 0.43 5.99
N TYR A 138 10.36 0.84 6.54
CA TYR A 138 10.07 0.61 7.94
C TYR A 138 9.84 -0.88 8.21
N THR A 139 10.50 -1.39 9.23
CA THR A 139 10.33 -2.75 9.73
C THR A 139 9.90 -2.71 11.19
N GLY A 140 8.83 -3.44 11.50
CA GLY A 140 8.31 -3.53 12.86
C GLY A 140 9.33 -4.12 13.84
N VAL A 141 9.35 -3.58 15.04
CA VAL A 141 10.06 -4.18 16.18
C VAL A 141 9.05 -5.04 16.91
N ALA A 142 9.33 -6.34 17.07
CA ALA A 142 8.45 -7.23 17.78
C ALA A 142 8.19 -6.69 19.21
N ALA A 143 6.97 -6.24 19.46
CA ALA A 143 6.57 -5.79 20.80
C ALA A 143 6.37 -6.97 21.76
N ASN A 144 6.23 -8.18 21.22
CA ASN A 144 6.13 -9.45 21.96
C ASN A 144 6.50 -10.64 21.07
N GLU A 145 6.71 -11.82 21.65
CA GLU A 145 7.10 -13.05 20.93
C GLU A 145 6.10 -13.51 19.86
N SER A 146 4.90 -12.94 19.81
CA SER A 146 3.85 -13.31 18.86
C SER A 146 3.86 -12.42 17.61
N GLN A 147 4.64 -11.34 17.59
CA GLN A 147 4.76 -10.45 16.43
C GLN A 147 5.98 -10.82 15.60
N PRO A 148 5.84 -10.86 14.27
CA PRO A 148 6.97 -11.15 13.39
C PRO A 148 7.97 -9.99 13.46
N GLU A 149 9.18 -10.27 13.93
CA GLU A 149 10.28 -9.32 13.93
C GLU A 149 10.70 -9.00 12.50
N GLY A 150 10.94 -7.73 12.22
CA GLY A 150 11.47 -7.28 10.94
C GLY A 150 10.48 -7.25 9.78
N ALA A 151 9.21 -7.55 10.00
CA ALA A 151 8.20 -7.44 8.94
C ALA A 151 7.95 -5.98 8.57
N ALA A 152 7.69 -5.72 7.29
CA ALA A 152 7.51 -4.37 6.77
C ALA A 152 6.03 -3.98 6.72
N VAL A 153 5.77 -2.67 6.87
CA VAL A 153 4.51 -2.04 6.50
C VAL A 153 4.50 -1.83 4.98
N TRP A 154 3.38 -2.09 4.30
CA TRP A 154 3.29 -1.96 2.86
C TRP A 154 1.99 -1.32 2.38
N TRP A 155 2.09 -0.56 1.27
CA TRP A 155 0.99 0.19 0.70
C TRP A 155 -0.11 -0.70 0.11
N LEU A 156 -1.35 -0.22 0.29
CA LEU A 156 -2.50 -0.60 -0.52
C LEU A 156 -2.86 0.55 -1.47
N ARG A 157 -3.52 0.26 -2.62
CA ARG A 157 -3.90 1.32 -3.56
C ARG A 157 -5.08 2.17 -3.09
N SER A 158 -5.85 1.67 -2.14
CA SER A 158 -7.00 2.40 -1.59
C SER A 158 -6.54 3.61 -0.79
N ASN A 159 -7.25 4.72 -0.94
CA ASN A 159 -7.06 5.87 -0.09
C ASN A 159 -7.29 5.53 1.38
N GLY A 160 -6.67 6.30 2.27
CA GLY A 160 -6.93 6.24 3.70
C GLY A 160 -8.24 6.93 4.07
N TYR A 161 -8.56 6.97 5.35
CA TYR A 161 -9.74 7.68 5.85
C TYR A 161 -9.58 9.20 5.75
N TYR A 162 -8.38 9.72 6.00
CA TYR A 162 -8.08 11.14 5.94
C TYR A 162 -7.53 11.53 4.57
N ALA A 163 -7.81 12.76 4.14
CA ALA A 163 -7.17 13.34 2.96
C ALA A 163 -5.63 13.30 3.11
N GLY A 164 -4.93 12.95 2.06
CA GLY A 164 -3.47 12.82 2.10
C GLY A 164 -2.94 11.50 2.70
N TYR A 165 -3.82 10.52 2.95
CA TYR A 165 -3.46 9.20 3.49
C TYR A 165 -3.80 8.10 2.49
N ALA A 166 -2.97 7.06 2.44
CA ALA A 166 -3.25 5.81 1.73
C ALA A 166 -3.30 4.64 2.72
N SER A 167 -4.21 3.70 2.48
CA SER A 167 -4.34 2.50 3.30
C SER A 167 -3.08 1.65 3.23
N VAL A 168 -2.79 0.92 4.31
CA VAL A 168 -1.62 0.05 4.42
C VAL A 168 -1.98 -1.29 5.04
N VAL A 169 -1.06 -2.23 4.93
CA VAL A 169 -0.98 -3.40 5.80
C VAL A 169 0.19 -3.17 6.76
N THR A 170 -0.05 -3.28 8.05
CA THR A 170 0.95 -3.10 9.09
C THR A 170 1.87 -4.32 9.21
N ASP A 171 2.96 -4.19 9.93
CA ASP A 171 3.95 -5.22 10.18
C ASP A 171 3.39 -6.50 10.83
N ASP A 172 2.30 -6.40 11.58
CA ASP A 172 1.55 -7.54 12.12
C ASP A 172 0.47 -8.09 11.16
N GLY A 173 0.40 -7.55 9.92
CA GLY A 173 -0.54 -7.94 8.87
C GLY A 173 -1.95 -7.39 9.02
N TYR A 174 -2.18 -6.45 9.94
CA TYR A 174 -3.47 -5.80 10.05
C TYR A 174 -3.71 -4.85 8.86
N VAL A 175 -4.92 -4.86 8.30
CA VAL A 175 -5.32 -3.94 7.23
C VAL A 175 -5.78 -2.63 7.84
N HIS A 176 -4.91 -1.63 7.81
CA HIS A 176 -5.13 -0.32 8.40
C HIS A 176 -5.79 0.62 7.39
N GLY A 177 -7.10 0.79 7.51
CA GLY A 177 -7.90 1.58 6.57
C GLY A 177 -7.73 3.07 6.71
N ASP A 178 -7.36 3.58 7.90
CA ASP A 178 -7.08 5.01 8.10
C ASP A 178 -5.80 5.40 7.36
N GLY A 179 -4.88 4.46 7.27
CA GLY A 179 -3.67 4.55 6.45
C GLY A 179 -2.58 5.42 7.03
N TYR A 180 -1.56 5.64 6.22
CA TYR A 180 -0.43 6.52 6.50
C TYR A 180 -0.32 7.62 5.45
N ARG A 181 0.45 8.66 5.75
CA ARG A 181 0.64 9.80 4.84
C ARG A 181 1.34 9.39 3.56
N MET A 182 0.87 9.93 2.45
CA MET A 182 1.34 9.62 1.09
C MET A 182 2.81 9.91 0.84
N ALA A 183 3.38 10.91 1.50
CA ALA A 183 4.79 11.25 1.37
C ALA A 183 5.73 10.13 1.89
N GLY A 184 5.18 9.06 2.46
CA GLY A 184 5.96 7.91 2.94
C GLY A 184 6.73 8.18 4.24
N GLU A 185 6.77 9.41 4.70
CA GLU A 185 7.42 9.75 5.95
C GLU A 185 6.51 9.38 7.13
N LEU A 186 6.98 8.46 7.93
CA LEU A 186 6.38 8.18 9.24
C LEU A 186 6.88 9.28 10.20
N HIS A 187 6.14 10.37 10.29
CA HIS A 187 6.45 11.45 11.21
C HIS A 187 5.80 11.25 12.58
N ASP A 188 6.50 11.78 13.61
CA ASP A 188 5.95 11.96 14.93
C ASP A 188 4.56 12.58 14.85
N GLY A 189 3.55 11.80 15.19
CA GLY A 189 2.16 12.23 15.31
C GLY A 189 1.64 11.85 16.68
N PHE A 190 0.67 12.60 17.17
CA PHE A 190 -0.15 12.13 18.28
C PHE A 190 -1.23 11.21 17.70
N ASP A 191 -1.50 10.10 18.37
CA ASP A 191 -2.70 9.33 18.10
C ASP A 191 -3.95 10.16 18.45
N ASP A 192 -5.13 9.70 18.07
CA ASP A 192 -6.40 10.36 18.39
C ASP A 192 -6.66 10.50 19.90
N HIS A 193 -5.78 9.96 20.75
CA HIS A 193 -5.81 10.01 22.20
C HIS A 193 -4.73 10.92 22.80
N GLY A 194 -3.96 11.63 21.96
CA GLY A 194 -2.92 12.56 22.41
C GLY A 194 -1.66 11.88 22.95
N SER A 195 -1.47 10.59 22.70
CA SER A 195 -0.22 9.90 22.99
C SER A 195 0.77 10.19 21.88
N GLU A 196 2.00 10.62 22.25
CA GLU A 196 3.11 10.64 21.29
C GLU A 196 3.26 9.25 20.68
N LEU A 197 2.89 9.11 19.42
CA LEU A 197 3.43 8.04 18.61
C LEU A 197 4.92 8.35 18.53
N LYS A 198 5.71 7.69 19.35
CA LYS A 198 7.16 7.71 19.19
C LYS A 198 7.46 7.05 17.86
N SER A 199 7.35 7.83 16.81
CA SER A 199 7.83 7.45 15.48
C SER A 199 9.33 7.71 15.42
N ASP A 200 10.11 7.05 16.24
CA ASP A 200 11.45 6.63 15.84
C ASP A 200 11.36 5.66 14.65
N LEU A 201 10.20 5.63 14.00
CA LEU A 201 9.90 4.88 12.78
C LEU A 201 10.43 5.68 11.58
N GLY A 202 11.68 6.12 11.64
CA GLY A 202 12.36 6.73 10.51
C GLY A 202 12.48 5.73 9.36
N GLY A 203 11.40 5.57 8.59
CA GLY A 203 11.38 4.66 7.47
C GLY A 203 10.21 4.95 6.54
N ASN A 204 10.31 4.44 5.33
CA ASN A 204 9.29 4.58 4.31
C ASN A 204 8.36 3.36 4.30
N VAL A 205 7.12 3.55 3.84
CA VAL A 205 6.21 2.43 3.63
C VAL A 205 6.65 1.64 2.40
N GLY A 206 6.58 0.33 2.50
CA GLY A 206 7.08 -0.58 1.49
C GLY A 206 6.13 -0.81 0.31
N VAL A 207 6.68 -1.33 -0.77
CA VAL A 207 5.96 -1.67 -2.00
C VAL A 207 5.91 -3.18 -2.16
N ARG A 208 4.70 -3.73 -2.24
CA ARG A 208 4.42 -5.14 -2.46
C ARG A 208 3.51 -5.29 -3.68
N PRO A 209 4.07 -5.35 -4.89
CA PRO A 209 3.31 -5.32 -6.13
C PRO A 209 2.54 -6.62 -6.40
N ALA A 210 1.41 -6.48 -7.09
CA ALA A 210 0.57 -7.56 -7.57
C ALA A 210 0.38 -7.45 -9.10
N ILE A 211 0.16 -8.61 -9.74
CA ILE A 211 -0.06 -8.73 -11.18
C ILE A 211 -1.11 -9.82 -11.45
N TRP A 212 -1.89 -9.65 -12.49
CA TRP A 212 -2.65 -10.73 -13.10
C TRP A 212 -1.87 -11.28 -14.29
N VAL A 213 -1.68 -12.57 -14.35
CA VAL A 213 -1.03 -13.23 -15.50
C VAL A 213 -2.00 -14.23 -16.14
N GLU A 214 -1.87 -14.45 -17.47
CA GLU A 214 -2.60 -15.53 -18.11
C GLU A 214 -2.15 -16.87 -17.50
N THR A 215 -3.09 -17.66 -16.97
CA THR A 215 -2.77 -18.93 -16.29
C THR A 215 -1.99 -19.89 -17.19
N SER A 216 -2.24 -19.85 -18.50
CA SER A 216 -1.50 -20.64 -19.48
C SER A 216 -0.03 -20.27 -19.63
N ALA A 217 0.37 -19.08 -19.19
CA ALA A 217 1.77 -18.65 -19.22
C ALA A 217 2.59 -19.14 -18.01
N LEU A 218 1.93 -19.77 -17.03
CA LEU A 218 2.56 -20.33 -15.84
C LEU A 218 2.84 -21.84 -15.94
N SER A 219 2.52 -22.44 -17.08
CA SER A 219 2.65 -23.91 -17.33
C SER A 219 3.99 -24.29 -17.96
#